data_33ef53e6a5b23e7509ce45b53b761888
#
_entry.id   33ef53e6a5b23e7509ce45b53b761888
#
_cell.length_a   1.000
_cell.length_b   1.000
_cell.length_c   1.000
_cell.angle_alpha   90.00
_cell.angle_beta   90.00
_cell.angle_gamma   90.00
#
_symmetry.space_group_name_H-M   'P 1'
#
loop_
_entity.id
_entity.type
_entity.pdbx_description
1 polymer ?
#
loop_
_entity_poly.entity_id
_entity_poly.type
_entity_poly.pdbx_seq_one_letter_code
_entity_poly.pdbx_strand_id
1 'polypeptide(L)'
;MTNGHKTYGRCNTVSEETSAHDHSTHGDQDGSASWMKAAQMLQDAGPLTVPEGASAMTIHVEWEPGDPGTPPHRHSGPAFGYVVEGAVRFELEGEPERVIEAGGTFWEPGGDAIHYQDGNALSDARTRFVVVMLCAPGKPMLELVDGKELAERVHLRAPRPTA
;
A
#
# COMPACT_ATOMS: atom_id res chain seq x y z
N MET A 1 39.81 5.35 -13.50
CA MET A 1 38.38 5.15 -13.77
C MET A 1 37.72 5.09 -12.41
N THR A 2 37.14 6.25 -11.98
CA THR A 2 36.63 6.45 -10.62
C THR A 2 35.11 6.34 -10.65
N ASN A 3 34.57 5.30 -9.99
CA ASN A 3 33.13 5.11 -9.81
C ASN A 3 32.60 6.07 -8.74
N GLY A 4 31.80 7.05 -9.17
CA GLY A 4 31.09 7.94 -8.27
C GLY A 4 29.84 7.26 -7.67
N HIS A 5 29.86 7.01 -6.38
CA HIS A 5 28.68 6.62 -5.62
C HIS A 5 27.80 7.85 -5.37
N LYS A 6 26.57 7.83 -5.88
CA LYS A 6 25.52 8.78 -5.49
C LYS A 6 24.87 8.32 -4.19
N THR A 7 25.09 9.06 -3.11
CA THR A 7 24.39 8.86 -1.83
C THR A 7 23.05 9.59 -1.86
N TYR A 8 21.97 8.84 -1.70
CA TYR A 8 20.62 9.42 -1.47
C TYR A 8 20.45 9.80 0.01
N GLY A 9 19.81 10.95 0.24
CA GLY A 9 19.71 11.61 1.54
C GLY A 9 18.99 10.79 2.61
N ARG A 10 19.43 11.00 3.86
CA ARG A 10 18.86 10.40 5.09
C ARG A 10 17.61 11.16 5.52
N CYS A 11 16.58 10.43 5.95
CA CYS A 11 15.49 11.00 6.75
C CYS A 11 16.03 11.46 8.10
N ASN A 12 15.83 12.76 8.43
CA ASN A 12 16.17 13.31 9.74
C ASN A 12 14.97 13.18 10.67
N THR A 13 15.23 12.63 11.86
CA THR A 13 14.33 12.65 13.00
C THR A 13 14.26 14.06 13.58
N VAL A 14 13.06 14.58 13.77
CA VAL A 14 12.80 15.87 14.43
C VAL A 14 12.83 15.66 15.94
N SER A 15 13.76 16.30 16.64
CA SER A 15 13.72 16.52 18.07
C SER A 15 13.25 17.94 18.34
N GLU A 16 12.22 18.09 19.17
CA GLU A 16 11.73 19.38 19.66
C GLU A 16 12.75 20.02 20.61
N GLU A 17 13.17 21.24 20.33
CA GLU A 17 13.62 22.19 21.35
C GLU A 17 13.13 23.60 21.00
N THR A 18 12.39 24.16 21.96
CA THR A 18 11.89 25.53 21.98
C THR A 18 13.00 26.51 22.32
N SER A 19 13.23 27.52 21.48
CA SER A 19 13.80 28.80 21.93
C SER A 19 13.45 29.91 20.93
N ALA A 20 12.82 30.95 21.44
CA ALA A 20 12.53 32.19 20.73
C ALA A 20 13.82 33.02 20.55
N HIS A 21 14.03 33.58 19.34
CA HIS A 21 14.61 34.94 19.12
C HIS A 21 14.52 35.35 17.65
N ASP A 22 13.91 36.45 17.47
CA ASP A 22 13.90 37.68 16.68
C ASP A 22 14.74 37.77 15.38
N HIS A 23 14.00 38.26 14.36
CA HIS A 23 14.31 39.02 13.15
C HIS A 23 15.66 38.90 12.42
N SER A 24 15.60 38.42 11.19
CA SER A 24 16.03 39.23 10.02
C SER A 24 15.57 38.58 8.70
N THR A 25 15.03 39.43 7.83
CA THR A 25 14.62 39.17 6.46
C THR A 25 15.80 38.74 5.59
N HIS A 26 15.83 37.49 5.13
CA HIS A 26 16.64 37.05 4.00
C HIS A 26 15.74 36.31 3.03
N GLY A 27 15.76 36.76 1.79
CA GLY A 27 14.92 36.30 0.71
C GLY A 27 15.08 34.77 0.48
N ASP A 28 13.94 34.10 0.50
CA ASP A 28 13.80 32.68 0.19
C ASP A 28 14.17 32.39 -1.27
N GLN A 29 15.36 31.89 -1.48
CA GLN A 29 15.68 31.13 -2.69
C GLN A 29 15.28 29.67 -2.45
N ASP A 30 13.97 29.40 -2.38
CA ASP A 30 13.45 28.06 -2.23
C ASP A 30 13.37 27.34 -3.58
N GLY A 31 14.49 26.76 -4.01
CA GLY A 31 14.53 25.81 -5.12
C GLY A 31 13.84 24.47 -4.80
N SER A 32 13.44 24.24 -3.55
CA SER A 32 12.79 22.98 -3.10
C SER A 32 11.30 22.93 -3.45
N ALA A 33 10.63 24.07 -3.57
CA ALA A 33 9.18 24.13 -3.75
C ALA A 33 8.69 23.83 -5.18
N SER A 34 9.56 23.86 -6.19
CA SER A 34 9.13 23.71 -7.59
C SER A 34 8.78 22.27 -7.96
N TRP A 35 9.54 21.27 -7.52
CA TRP A 35 9.25 19.85 -7.80
C TRP A 35 8.09 19.30 -6.94
N MET A 36 7.87 19.84 -5.74
CA MET A 36 6.74 19.44 -4.89
C MET A 36 5.38 19.82 -5.47
N LYS A 37 5.34 20.81 -6.38
CA LYS A 37 4.10 21.15 -7.11
C LYS A 37 3.66 20.08 -8.11
N ALA A 38 4.58 19.22 -8.52
CA ALA A 38 4.30 18.10 -9.42
C ALA A 38 4.04 16.76 -8.69
N ALA A 39 4.20 16.72 -7.36
CA ALA A 39 4.01 15.54 -6.55
C ALA A 39 2.69 15.64 -5.78
N GLN A 40 1.91 14.57 -5.81
CA GLN A 40 0.71 14.40 -5.01
C GLN A 40 0.90 13.20 -4.08
N MET A 41 0.69 13.39 -2.78
CA MET A 41 0.60 12.26 -1.85
C MET A 41 -0.73 11.55 -2.09
N LEU A 42 -0.68 10.29 -2.47
CA LEU A 42 -1.86 9.47 -2.70
C LEU A 42 -2.26 8.65 -1.47
N GLN A 43 -1.28 8.28 -0.65
CA GLN A 43 -1.49 7.45 0.54
C GLN A 43 -0.36 7.68 1.55
N ASP A 44 -0.72 7.71 2.82
CA ASP A 44 0.17 7.59 3.97
C ASP A 44 -0.31 6.41 4.81
N ALA A 45 0.47 5.32 4.84
CA ALA A 45 0.14 4.12 5.60
C ALA A 45 0.56 4.21 7.08
N GLY A 46 1.22 5.31 7.47
CA GLY A 46 1.74 5.49 8.82
C GLY A 46 2.92 4.57 9.14
N PRO A 47 3.20 4.32 10.44
CA PRO A 47 4.27 3.43 10.84
C PRO A 47 4.04 1.99 10.38
N LEU A 48 5.05 1.40 9.71
CA LEU A 48 4.99 0.06 9.15
C LEU A 48 5.94 -0.89 9.87
N THR A 49 5.54 -2.15 9.96
CA THR A 49 6.47 -3.25 10.30
C THR A 49 6.95 -3.90 9.01
N VAL A 50 8.19 -3.66 8.63
CA VAL A 50 8.83 -4.31 7.48
C VAL A 50 9.67 -5.48 8.00
N PRO A 51 9.52 -6.70 7.45
CA PRO A 51 10.34 -7.84 7.84
C PRO A 51 11.83 -7.55 7.64
N GLU A 52 12.67 -7.97 8.60
CA GLU A 52 14.11 -7.83 8.46
C GLU A 52 14.60 -8.59 7.21
N GLY A 53 15.43 -7.94 6.40
CA GLY A 53 15.94 -8.51 5.15
C GLY A 53 14.89 -8.65 4.05
N ALA A 54 13.77 -7.95 4.16
CA ALA A 54 12.70 -7.99 3.15
C ALA A 54 13.22 -7.66 1.76
N SER A 55 12.69 -8.35 0.75
CA SER A 55 12.86 -8.03 -0.66
C SER A 55 11.63 -7.27 -1.17
N ALA A 56 11.85 -6.28 -2.05
CA ALA A 56 10.77 -5.59 -2.75
C ALA A 56 10.43 -6.33 -4.04
N MET A 57 9.14 -6.55 -4.27
CA MET A 57 8.58 -7.11 -5.50
C MET A 57 7.54 -6.16 -6.04
N THR A 58 7.57 -5.91 -7.35
CA THR A 58 6.52 -5.13 -8.03
C THR A 58 5.85 -6.03 -9.05
N ILE A 59 4.52 -6.11 -8.99
CA ILE A 59 3.70 -6.86 -9.94
C ILE A 59 2.66 -5.97 -10.58
N HIS A 60 2.31 -6.29 -11.81
CA HIS A 60 1.14 -5.79 -12.51
C HIS A 60 0.09 -6.89 -12.51
N VAL A 61 -1.12 -6.54 -12.07
CA VAL A 61 -2.27 -7.45 -12.03
C VAL A 61 -3.31 -6.95 -13.03
N GLU A 62 -3.90 -7.88 -13.76
CA GLU A 62 -5.01 -7.62 -14.68
C GLU A 62 -6.13 -8.63 -14.44
N TRP A 63 -7.31 -8.14 -14.12
CA TRP A 63 -8.53 -8.91 -13.93
C TRP A 63 -9.51 -8.66 -15.09
N GLU A 64 -10.00 -9.74 -15.67
CA GLU A 64 -11.08 -9.67 -16.66
C GLU A 64 -12.40 -9.19 -16.03
N PRO A 65 -13.39 -8.74 -16.83
CA PRO A 65 -14.70 -8.33 -16.33
C PRO A 65 -15.33 -9.38 -15.42
N GLY A 66 -15.70 -8.98 -14.20
CA GLY A 66 -16.33 -9.85 -13.21
C GLY A 66 -15.41 -10.89 -12.56
N ASP A 67 -14.10 -10.83 -12.79
CA ASP A 67 -13.15 -11.74 -12.15
C ASP A 67 -13.21 -11.58 -10.62
N PRO A 68 -13.38 -12.68 -9.86
CA PRO A 68 -13.44 -12.61 -8.40
C PRO A 68 -12.11 -12.26 -7.73
N GLY A 69 -11.00 -12.28 -8.48
CA GLY A 69 -9.66 -12.02 -7.97
C GLY A 69 -9.05 -13.22 -7.24
N THR A 70 -8.04 -12.93 -6.44
CA THR A 70 -7.34 -13.93 -5.64
C THR A 70 -8.24 -14.40 -4.48
N PRO A 71 -8.31 -15.73 -4.21
CA PRO A 71 -8.96 -16.20 -2.99
C PRO A 71 -8.37 -15.58 -1.73
N PRO A 72 -9.08 -15.63 -0.58
CA PRO A 72 -8.57 -15.07 0.67
C PRO A 72 -7.14 -15.52 0.98
N HIS A 73 -6.28 -14.54 1.24
CA HIS A 73 -4.85 -14.74 1.39
C HIS A 73 -4.22 -13.73 2.34
N ARG A 74 -2.93 -13.92 2.62
CA ARG A 74 -2.10 -12.96 3.35
C ARG A 74 -0.75 -12.80 2.69
N HIS A 75 -0.10 -11.69 2.97
CA HIS A 75 1.27 -11.40 2.55
C HIS A 75 2.23 -11.47 3.74
N SER A 76 3.48 -11.85 3.51
CA SER A 76 4.49 -11.94 4.58
C SER A 76 5.02 -10.59 5.08
N GLY A 77 4.63 -9.50 4.43
CA GLY A 77 4.96 -8.12 4.78
C GLY A 77 4.04 -7.15 4.06
N PRO A 78 4.23 -5.83 4.24
CA PRO A 78 3.31 -4.84 3.71
C PRO A 78 3.28 -4.79 2.18
N ALA A 79 2.09 -4.51 1.64
CA ALA A 79 1.84 -4.33 0.22
C ALA A 79 1.16 -2.98 -0.05
N PHE A 80 1.52 -2.33 -1.16
CA PHE A 80 1.00 -1.02 -1.58
C PHE A 80 0.50 -1.12 -3.01
N GLY A 81 -0.78 -0.82 -3.22
CA GLY A 81 -1.40 -0.88 -4.52
C GLY A 81 -1.81 0.48 -5.07
N TYR A 82 -1.79 0.58 -6.41
CA TYR A 82 -2.30 1.71 -7.17
C TYR A 82 -3.14 1.20 -8.33
N VAL A 83 -4.40 1.61 -8.40
CA VAL A 83 -5.33 1.23 -9.46
C VAL A 83 -5.07 2.08 -10.70
N VAL A 84 -4.66 1.43 -11.80
CA VAL A 84 -4.32 2.08 -13.07
C VAL A 84 -5.54 2.25 -13.96
N GLU A 85 -6.45 1.25 -13.96
CA GLU A 85 -7.65 1.22 -14.80
C GLU A 85 -8.74 0.40 -14.11
N GLY A 86 -9.99 0.78 -14.31
CA GLY A 86 -11.14 0.07 -13.77
C GLY A 86 -11.35 0.32 -12.28
N ALA A 87 -11.79 -0.70 -11.55
CA ALA A 87 -12.09 -0.62 -10.13
C ALA A 87 -11.84 -1.95 -9.41
N VAL A 88 -11.11 -1.92 -8.33
CA VAL A 88 -10.82 -3.06 -7.47
C VAL A 88 -11.83 -3.13 -6.33
N ARG A 89 -12.41 -4.31 -6.12
CA ARG A 89 -13.15 -4.62 -4.89
C ARG A 89 -12.14 -5.03 -3.83
N PHE A 90 -12.03 -4.27 -2.78
CA PHE A 90 -11.01 -4.45 -1.74
C PHE A 90 -11.64 -4.73 -0.38
N GLU A 91 -11.22 -5.80 0.29
CA GLU A 91 -11.64 -6.11 1.65
C GLU A 91 -10.49 -6.69 2.46
N LEU A 92 -10.05 -5.94 3.47
CA LEU A 92 -9.04 -6.37 4.43
C LEU A 92 -9.72 -6.73 5.76
N GLU A 93 -9.15 -7.69 6.50
CA GLU A 93 -9.64 -8.08 7.82
C GLU A 93 -9.78 -6.87 8.76
N GLY A 94 -10.96 -6.73 9.36
CA GLY A 94 -11.28 -5.60 10.23
C GLY A 94 -11.75 -4.33 9.52
N GLU A 95 -11.63 -4.26 8.18
CA GLU A 95 -12.08 -3.12 7.38
C GLU A 95 -13.34 -3.48 6.57
N PRO A 96 -14.26 -2.52 6.35
CA PRO A 96 -15.38 -2.72 5.44
C PRO A 96 -14.90 -2.94 4.00
N GLU A 97 -15.62 -3.82 3.27
CA GLU A 97 -15.44 -3.93 1.83
C GLU A 97 -15.66 -2.56 1.16
N ARG A 98 -14.77 -2.19 0.24
CA ARG A 98 -14.84 -0.94 -0.51
C ARG A 98 -14.47 -1.16 -1.97
N VAL A 99 -14.88 -0.25 -2.84
CA VAL A 99 -14.47 -0.19 -4.24
C VAL A 99 -13.44 0.93 -4.39
N ILE A 100 -12.31 0.62 -5.05
CA ILE A 100 -11.23 1.55 -5.29
C ILE A 100 -11.11 1.74 -6.80
N GLU A 101 -11.48 2.92 -7.27
CA GLU A 101 -11.45 3.28 -8.70
C GLU A 101 -10.04 3.63 -9.17
N ALA A 102 -9.86 3.74 -10.49
CA ALA A 102 -8.62 4.19 -11.11
C ALA A 102 -8.11 5.50 -10.51
N GLY A 103 -6.83 5.58 -10.18
CA GLY A 103 -6.20 6.67 -9.45
C GLY A 103 -6.20 6.49 -7.93
N GLY A 104 -6.99 5.56 -7.41
CA GLY A 104 -7.03 5.22 -5.98
C GLY A 104 -5.90 4.28 -5.57
N THR A 105 -5.67 4.23 -4.26
CA THR A 105 -4.64 3.41 -3.63
C THR A 105 -5.20 2.52 -2.54
N PHE A 106 -4.48 1.46 -2.24
CA PHE A 106 -4.71 0.60 -1.08
C PHE A 106 -3.39 0.17 -0.47
N TRP A 107 -3.45 -0.29 0.77
CA TRP A 107 -2.32 -0.95 1.40
C TRP A 107 -2.79 -2.09 2.29
N GLU A 108 -1.89 -3.02 2.52
CA GLU A 108 -2.08 -4.18 3.37
C GLU A 108 -0.92 -4.24 4.35
N PRO A 109 -1.17 -4.43 5.65
CA PRO A 109 -0.09 -4.48 6.65
C PRO A 109 0.80 -5.71 6.49
N GLY A 110 0.29 -6.76 5.83
CA GLY A 110 0.92 -8.08 5.80
C GLY A 110 0.83 -8.81 7.15
N GLY A 111 1.69 -9.80 7.34
CA GLY A 111 1.70 -10.61 8.56
C GLY A 111 0.46 -11.49 8.68
N ASP A 112 -0.31 -11.33 9.75
CA ASP A 112 -1.46 -12.17 10.05
C ASP A 112 -2.80 -11.68 9.47
N ALA A 113 -2.85 -10.43 8.98
CA ALA A 113 -4.08 -9.87 8.42
C ALA A 113 -4.49 -10.60 7.13
N ILE A 114 -5.78 -10.96 7.02
CA ILE A 114 -6.33 -11.62 5.83
C ILE A 114 -6.86 -10.57 4.86
N HIS A 115 -6.41 -10.66 3.60
CA HIS A 115 -7.01 -9.96 2.47
C HIS A 115 -8.09 -10.84 1.85
N TYR A 116 -9.34 -10.43 2.01
CA TYR A 116 -10.50 -11.24 1.61
C TYR A 116 -10.93 -11.04 0.16
N GLN A 117 -10.69 -9.85 -0.42
CA GLN A 117 -11.14 -9.47 -1.75
C GLN A 117 -10.15 -8.54 -2.44
N ASP A 118 -9.73 -8.90 -3.67
CA ASP A 118 -8.98 -8.06 -4.59
C ASP A 118 -9.51 -8.10 -6.03
N GLY A 119 -10.76 -8.59 -6.21
CA GLY A 119 -11.35 -8.84 -7.50
C GLY A 119 -11.76 -7.59 -8.28
N ASN A 120 -12.17 -7.82 -9.54
CA ASN A 120 -12.72 -6.77 -10.37
C ASN A 120 -14.14 -6.37 -9.90
N ALA A 121 -14.35 -5.10 -9.56
CA ALA A 121 -15.65 -4.60 -9.17
C ALA A 121 -16.61 -4.38 -10.36
N LEU A 122 -16.07 -4.38 -11.61
CA LEU A 122 -16.81 -4.13 -12.83
C LEU A 122 -17.16 -5.45 -13.53
N SER A 123 -18.38 -5.55 -14.05
CA SER A 123 -18.86 -6.72 -14.79
C SER A 123 -18.66 -6.63 -16.31
N ASP A 124 -18.30 -5.45 -16.82
CA ASP A 124 -18.26 -5.13 -18.24
C ASP A 124 -16.93 -4.53 -18.72
N ALA A 125 -16.00 -4.27 -17.78
CA ALA A 125 -14.69 -3.73 -18.08
C ALA A 125 -13.61 -4.43 -17.25
N ARG A 126 -12.39 -4.49 -17.77
CA ARG A 126 -11.24 -5.02 -17.05
C ARG A 126 -10.76 -4.05 -15.96
N THR A 127 -10.03 -4.58 -15.01
CA THR A 127 -9.35 -3.79 -13.97
C THR A 127 -7.86 -4.10 -13.97
N ARG A 128 -7.03 -3.07 -13.86
CA ARG A 128 -5.57 -3.18 -13.79
C ARG A 128 -5.03 -2.38 -12.62
N PHE A 129 -4.10 -2.98 -11.89
CA PHE A 129 -3.42 -2.30 -10.79
C PHE A 129 -1.98 -2.79 -10.66
N VAL A 130 -1.16 -1.97 -10.01
CA VAL A 130 0.24 -2.30 -9.67
C VAL A 130 0.32 -2.45 -8.16
N VAL A 131 1.05 -3.48 -7.71
CA VAL A 131 1.31 -3.71 -6.28
C VAL A 131 2.81 -3.79 -6.05
N VAL A 132 3.28 -3.06 -5.05
CA VAL A 132 4.64 -3.20 -4.50
C VAL A 132 4.53 -3.92 -3.16
N MET A 133 5.21 -5.04 -3.01
CA MET A 133 5.22 -5.86 -1.80
C MET A 133 6.61 -5.94 -1.19
N LEU A 134 6.67 -5.88 0.14
CA LEU A 134 7.90 -6.05 0.92
C LEU A 134 7.87 -7.42 1.60
N CYS A 135 8.38 -8.44 0.92
CA CYS A 135 8.26 -9.83 1.33
C CYS A 135 9.37 -10.28 2.28
N ALA A 136 9.02 -11.03 3.32
CA ALA A 136 9.97 -11.65 4.23
C ALA A 136 10.85 -12.68 3.49
N PRO A 137 12.16 -12.79 3.83
CA PRO A 137 13.06 -13.75 3.20
C PRO A 137 12.54 -15.19 3.29
N GLY A 138 12.57 -15.90 2.17
CA GLY A 138 12.18 -17.32 2.11
C GLY A 138 10.68 -17.59 2.28
N LYS A 139 9.85 -16.57 2.37
CA LYS A 139 8.40 -16.70 2.40
C LYS A 139 7.80 -16.52 1.00
N PRO A 140 6.67 -17.19 0.69
CA PRO A 140 5.96 -16.94 -0.55
C PRO A 140 5.44 -15.50 -0.59
N MET A 141 5.21 -14.98 -1.79
CA MET A 141 4.61 -13.68 -2.04
C MET A 141 3.24 -13.59 -1.37
N LEU A 142 2.49 -14.67 -1.44
CA LEU A 142 1.13 -14.80 -0.93
C LEU A 142 0.93 -16.21 -0.37
N GLU A 143 0.15 -16.32 0.69
CA GLU A 143 -0.28 -17.57 1.30
C GLU A 143 -1.81 -17.63 1.36
N LEU A 144 -2.39 -18.63 0.72
CA LEU A 144 -3.85 -18.83 0.74
C LEU A 144 -4.31 -19.26 2.13
N VAL A 145 -5.45 -18.74 2.56
CA VAL A 145 -6.08 -19.07 3.84
C VAL A 145 -7.12 -20.17 3.63
N ASP A 146 -7.05 -21.22 4.42
CA ASP A 146 -7.98 -22.34 4.29
C ASP A 146 -9.37 -22.06 4.88
N GLY A 147 -10.35 -22.87 4.47
CA GLY A 147 -11.74 -22.67 4.89
C GLY A 147 -11.98 -22.84 6.40
N LYS A 148 -11.14 -23.60 7.11
CA LYS A 148 -11.25 -23.77 8.56
C LYS A 148 -10.82 -22.50 9.26
N GLU A 149 -9.67 -21.94 8.89
CA GLU A 149 -9.20 -20.69 9.46
C GLU A 149 -10.15 -19.53 9.13
N LEU A 150 -10.69 -19.46 7.90
CA LEU A 150 -11.70 -18.46 7.54
C LEU A 150 -12.95 -18.54 8.42
N ALA A 151 -13.41 -19.76 8.76
CA ALA A 151 -14.55 -19.95 9.66
C ALA A 151 -14.25 -19.52 11.10
N GLU A 152 -13.03 -19.79 11.59
CA GLU A 152 -12.59 -19.41 12.93
C GLU A 152 -12.43 -17.88 13.07
N ARG A 153 -12.04 -17.19 11.99
CA ARG A 153 -11.78 -15.74 11.96
C ARG A 153 -12.94 -14.89 11.44
N VAL A 154 -14.09 -15.49 11.14
CA VAL A 154 -15.25 -14.74 10.61
C VAL A 154 -15.68 -13.56 11.49
N HIS A 155 -15.47 -13.66 12.79
CA HIS A 155 -15.79 -12.61 13.76
C HIS A 155 -14.85 -11.37 13.70
N LEU A 156 -13.68 -11.50 13.02
CA LEU A 156 -12.74 -10.42 12.77
C LEU A 156 -13.04 -9.68 11.46
N ARG A 157 -13.89 -10.24 10.63
CA ARG A 157 -14.32 -9.62 9.37
C ARG A 157 -15.33 -8.52 9.64
N ALA A 158 -15.16 -7.35 9.05
CA ALA A 158 -16.12 -6.28 9.20
C ALA A 158 -17.49 -6.69 8.65
N PRO A 159 -18.62 -6.21 9.26
CA PRO A 159 -19.94 -6.46 8.72
C PRO A 159 -20.06 -5.93 7.30
N ARG A 160 -20.61 -6.75 6.40
CA ARG A 160 -20.89 -6.29 5.04
C ARG A 160 -22.03 -5.28 5.07
N PRO A 161 -21.98 -4.23 4.23
CA PRO A 161 -23.11 -3.34 4.05
C PRO A 161 -24.34 -4.18 3.67
N THR A 162 -25.44 -4.00 4.39
CA THR A 162 -26.74 -4.55 3.99
C THR A 162 -27.19 -3.83 2.74
N ALA A 163 -27.46 -4.57 1.66
CA ALA A 163 -27.97 -4.06 0.40
C ALA A 163 -29.36 -3.42 0.58
#